data_388080927b11ef74e003fd24ad27b026
#
_entry.id   388080927b11ef74e003fd24ad27b026
#
_cell.length_a   1.000
_cell.length_b   1.000
_cell.length_c   1.000
_cell.angle_alpha   90.00
_cell.angle_beta   90.00
_cell.angle_gamma   90.00
#
_symmetry.space_group_name_H-M   'P 1'
#
loop_
_entity.id
_entity.type
_entity.pdbx_description
1 polymer ?
#
loop_
_entity_poly.entity_id
_entity_poly.type
_entity_poly.pdbx_seq_one_letter_code
_entity_poly.pdbx_strand_id
1 'polypeptide(L)'
;MGIGDAFGTVEEDINTAFIPEFFHCVGDGAPGRAITHLPVKQAGLDLPDPTHTAPDNWQASCVITGHLVSALRGQVTFRIAYHAACIRDGRAEVRRKSVAKAMISLKATIAGTPEVVTRQLRRAMKNRAWLTVKLSTVNGTELGAQEWRDAAFLRYVIDPPDLPNNVTAATPGS
;
A
#
# COMPACT_ATOMS: atom_id res chain seq x y z
N MET A 1 2.95 -12.52 -23.46
CA MET A 1 3.52 -12.03 -22.19
C MET A 1 2.99 -10.62 -21.95
N GLY A 2 2.22 -10.43 -20.93
CA GLY A 2 1.66 -9.10 -20.59
C GLY A 2 2.68 -8.24 -19.82
N ILE A 3 2.48 -6.92 -19.79
CA ILE A 3 3.37 -6.02 -19.03
C ILE A 3 3.38 -6.41 -17.54
N GLY A 4 2.25 -6.86 -16.99
CA GLY A 4 2.18 -7.34 -15.61
C GLY A 4 3.09 -8.53 -15.32
N ASP A 5 3.22 -9.45 -16.27
CA ASP A 5 4.04 -10.66 -16.09
C ASP A 5 5.52 -10.35 -15.88
N ALA A 6 6.02 -9.23 -16.45
CA ALA A 6 7.40 -8.78 -16.27
C ALA A 6 7.72 -8.39 -14.81
N PHE A 7 6.72 -8.15 -13.99
CA PHE A 7 6.88 -7.78 -12.57
C PHE A 7 6.64 -8.95 -11.61
N GLY A 8 6.44 -10.16 -12.11
CA GLY A 8 6.18 -11.34 -11.28
C GLY A 8 7.27 -11.59 -10.24
N THR A 9 8.54 -11.52 -10.65
CA THR A 9 9.69 -11.70 -9.74
C THR A 9 9.70 -10.63 -8.63
N VAL A 10 9.40 -9.37 -8.99
CA VAL A 10 9.35 -8.28 -7.99
C VAL A 10 8.23 -8.52 -6.97
N GLU A 11 7.08 -8.98 -7.42
CA GLU A 11 5.96 -9.33 -6.52
C GLU A 11 6.32 -10.52 -5.64
N GLU A 12 7.01 -11.52 -6.17
CA GLU A 12 7.51 -12.66 -5.42
C GLU A 12 8.51 -12.22 -4.34
N ASP A 13 9.48 -11.37 -4.67
CA ASP A 13 10.46 -10.83 -3.71
C ASP A 13 9.77 -10.01 -2.61
N ILE A 14 8.75 -9.23 -2.94
CA ILE A 14 7.96 -8.51 -1.93
C ILE A 14 7.32 -9.49 -0.94
N ASN A 15 6.74 -10.58 -1.44
CA ASN A 15 6.02 -11.55 -0.62
C ASN A 15 6.96 -12.44 0.21
N THR A 16 8.06 -12.89 -0.39
CA THR A 16 8.91 -13.93 0.20
C THR A 16 10.10 -13.38 0.97
N ALA A 17 10.56 -12.19 0.65
CA ALA A 17 11.70 -11.55 1.31
C ALA A 17 11.31 -10.28 2.08
N PHE A 18 10.72 -9.29 1.41
CA PHE A 18 10.51 -7.98 2.04
C PHE A 18 9.50 -8.02 3.19
N ILE A 19 8.32 -8.61 3.00
CA ILE A 19 7.26 -8.64 4.03
C ILE A 19 7.68 -9.46 5.25
N PRO A 20 8.20 -10.69 5.12
CA PRO A 20 8.69 -11.47 6.25
C PRO A 20 9.81 -10.77 7.02
N GLU A 21 10.80 -10.22 6.31
CA GLU A 21 11.92 -9.51 6.95
C GLU A 21 11.46 -8.23 7.65
N PHE A 22 10.55 -7.47 7.02
CA PHE A 22 10.02 -6.24 7.59
C PHE A 22 9.25 -6.48 8.89
N PHE A 23 8.47 -7.56 8.97
CA PHE A 23 7.70 -7.92 10.16
C PHE A 23 8.44 -8.91 11.08
N HIS A 24 9.66 -9.32 10.77
CA HIS A 24 10.39 -10.38 11.48
C HIS A 24 9.53 -11.63 11.74
N CYS A 25 8.62 -11.92 10.83
CA CYS A 25 7.68 -13.04 10.92
C CYS A 25 8.00 -14.05 9.83
N VAL A 26 8.30 -15.25 10.24
CA VAL A 26 8.41 -16.40 9.33
C VAL A 26 7.12 -17.21 9.47
N GLY A 27 6.32 -17.28 8.41
CA GLY A 27 5.07 -18.05 8.40
C GLY A 27 3.79 -17.20 8.55
N ASP A 28 2.73 -17.80 9.07
CA ASP A 28 1.36 -17.24 9.08
C ASP A 28 1.14 -15.97 9.93
N GLY A 29 2.18 -15.49 10.61
CA GLY A 29 2.09 -14.29 11.46
C GLY A 29 2.24 -12.95 10.70
N ALA A 30 2.78 -12.95 9.49
CA ALA A 30 2.90 -11.72 8.71
C ALA A 30 1.53 -11.26 8.20
N PRO A 31 1.25 -9.93 8.18
CA PRO A 31 0.04 -9.46 7.51
C PRO A 31 0.08 -9.92 6.06
N GLY A 32 -0.97 -10.64 5.66
CA GLY A 32 -1.04 -11.18 4.32
C GLY A 32 -0.89 -10.08 3.27
N ARG A 33 -0.33 -10.42 2.12
CA ARG A 33 -0.14 -9.51 0.99
C ARG A 33 -1.43 -8.74 0.66
N ALA A 34 -2.58 -9.38 0.84
CA ALA A 34 -3.90 -8.79 0.68
C ALA A 34 -4.12 -7.53 1.55
N ILE A 35 -3.45 -7.41 2.69
CA ILE A 35 -3.55 -6.23 3.57
C ILE A 35 -2.48 -5.21 3.20
N THR A 36 -1.24 -5.65 2.99
CA THR A 36 -0.12 -4.73 2.77
C THR A 36 -0.24 -3.92 1.48
N HIS A 37 -0.87 -4.47 0.43
CA HIS A 37 -1.10 -3.75 -0.81
C HIS A 37 -2.22 -2.70 -0.75
N LEU A 38 -3.07 -2.75 0.27
CA LEU A 38 -4.13 -1.76 0.41
C LEU A 38 -3.54 -0.37 0.68
N PRO A 39 -4.20 0.70 0.23
CA PRO A 39 -3.84 2.05 0.59
C PRO A 39 -3.85 2.26 2.11
N VAL A 40 -3.02 3.16 2.61
CA VAL A 40 -2.97 3.53 4.04
C VAL A 40 -4.36 3.89 4.60
N LYS A 41 -5.21 4.52 3.78
CA LYS A 41 -6.60 4.85 4.14
C LYS A 41 -7.47 3.63 4.41
N GLN A 42 -7.07 2.47 3.89
CA GLN A 42 -7.78 1.20 4.03
C GLN A 42 -7.01 0.22 4.92
N ALA A 43 -6.23 0.73 5.83
CA ALA A 43 -5.39 -0.02 6.76
C ALA A 43 -4.19 -0.75 6.12
N GLY A 44 -3.85 -0.48 4.85
CA GLY A 44 -2.68 -1.04 4.19
C GLY A 44 -1.39 -0.26 4.41
N LEU A 45 -0.31 -0.71 3.79
CA LEU A 45 1.00 -0.04 3.73
C LEU A 45 1.22 0.73 2.42
N ASP A 46 0.24 0.73 1.52
CA ASP A 46 0.36 1.32 0.17
C ASP A 46 1.52 0.72 -0.65
N LEU A 47 1.75 -0.58 -0.49
CA LEU A 47 2.67 -1.37 -1.29
C LEU A 47 1.90 -2.02 -2.44
N PRO A 48 1.67 -1.32 -3.56
CA PRO A 48 0.81 -1.84 -4.62
C PRO A 48 1.42 -3.11 -5.23
N ASP A 49 0.55 -4.01 -5.67
CA ASP A 49 0.96 -5.15 -6.49
C ASP A 49 1.34 -4.66 -7.90
N PRO A 50 2.63 -4.75 -8.28
CA PRO A 50 3.09 -4.27 -9.57
C PRO A 50 2.53 -5.08 -10.74
N THR A 51 2.19 -6.34 -10.57
CA THR A 51 1.62 -7.17 -11.63
C THR A 51 0.24 -6.67 -12.03
N HIS A 52 -0.55 -6.22 -11.06
CA HIS A 52 -1.90 -5.68 -11.26
C HIS A 52 -1.93 -4.20 -11.62
N THR A 53 -0.93 -3.42 -11.22
CA THR A 53 -0.91 -1.96 -11.44
C THR A 53 -0.16 -1.56 -12.69
N ALA A 54 0.84 -2.34 -13.13
CA ALA A 54 1.65 -2.01 -14.30
C ALA A 54 0.85 -1.82 -15.60
N PRO A 55 -0.15 -2.66 -15.93
CA PRO A 55 -0.94 -2.47 -17.15
C PRO A 55 -1.70 -1.13 -17.17
N ASP A 56 -2.31 -0.74 -16.06
CA ASP A 56 -3.04 0.53 -15.97
C ASP A 56 -2.09 1.74 -16.05
N ASN A 57 -0.96 1.65 -15.36
CA ASN A 57 0.08 2.68 -15.38
C ASN A 57 0.68 2.84 -16.79
N TRP A 58 0.93 1.73 -17.48
CA TRP A 58 1.40 1.74 -18.86
C TRP A 58 0.39 2.40 -19.80
N GLN A 59 -0.87 2.00 -19.73
CA GLN A 59 -1.92 2.58 -20.55
C GLN A 59 -2.05 4.09 -20.31
N ALA A 60 -2.02 4.53 -19.05
CA ALA A 60 -2.05 5.95 -18.72
C ALA A 60 -0.82 6.69 -19.25
N SER A 61 0.35 6.08 -19.15
CA SER A 61 1.59 6.65 -19.69
C SER A 61 1.50 6.85 -21.20
N CYS A 62 0.96 5.88 -21.93
CA CYS A 62 0.71 6.01 -23.39
C CYS A 62 -0.24 7.17 -23.70
N VAL A 63 -1.32 7.31 -22.94
CA VAL A 63 -2.29 8.41 -23.11
C VAL A 63 -1.64 9.76 -22.81
N ILE A 64 -0.92 9.87 -21.69
CA ILE A 64 -0.25 11.08 -21.26
C ILE A 64 0.81 11.54 -22.29
N THR A 65 1.59 10.60 -22.80
CA THR A 65 2.70 10.92 -23.73
C THR A 65 2.29 10.99 -25.19
N GLY A 66 1.12 10.49 -25.54
CA GLY A 66 0.66 10.36 -26.93
C GLY A 66 0.72 11.67 -27.73
N HIS A 67 0.28 12.79 -27.11
CA HIS A 67 0.38 14.11 -27.76
C HIS A 67 1.83 14.55 -27.99
N LEU A 68 2.70 14.34 -27.02
CA LEU A 68 4.12 14.65 -27.14
C LEU A 68 4.78 13.82 -28.27
N VAL A 69 4.50 12.52 -28.31
CA VAL A 69 5.02 11.62 -29.35
C VAL A 69 4.53 12.03 -30.74
N SER A 70 3.23 12.37 -30.87
CA SER A 70 2.66 12.83 -32.14
C SER A 70 3.27 14.16 -32.59
N ALA A 71 3.56 15.07 -31.66
CA ALA A 71 4.24 16.34 -31.96
C ALA A 71 5.69 16.12 -32.39
N LEU A 72 6.42 15.23 -31.72
CA LEU A 72 7.80 14.89 -32.10
C LEU A 72 7.89 14.23 -33.48
N ARG A 73 6.84 13.51 -33.89
CA ARG A 73 6.71 12.93 -35.24
C ARG A 73 6.24 13.93 -36.29
N GLY A 74 6.02 15.19 -35.94
CA GLY A 74 5.54 16.25 -36.85
C GLY A 74 4.07 16.08 -37.28
N GLN A 75 3.31 15.20 -36.60
CA GLN A 75 1.90 14.92 -36.94
C GLN A 75 0.94 16.00 -36.42
N VAL A 76 1.31 16.68 -35.33
CA VAL A 76 0.52 17.72 -34.68
C VAL A 76 1.44 18.79 -34.12
N THR A 77 0.93 20.02 -33.97
CA THR A 77 1.64 21.09 -33.26
C THR A 77 1.56 20.84 -31.75
N PHE A 78 2.71 20.89 -31.08
CA PHE A 78 2.75 20.71 -29.63
C PHE A 78 2.05 21.88 -28.91
N ARG A 79 1.09 21.55 -28.05
CA ARG A 79 0.36 22.51 -27.22
C ARG A 79 0.53 22.15 -25.75
N ILE A 80 1.26 22.99 -25.01
CA ILE A 80 1.55 22.78 -23.58
C ILE A 80 0.28 22.60 -22.76
N ALA A 81 -0.72 23.45 -22.97
CA ALA A 81 -1.99 23.38 -22.24
C ALA A 81 -2.75 22.05 -22.46
N TYR A 82 -2.74 21.54 -23.70
CA TYR A 82 -3.35 20.27 -24.03
C TYR A 82 -2.58 19.11 -23.38
N HIS A 83 -1.24 19.13 -23.45
CA HIS A 83 -0.41 18.10 -22.79
C HIS A 83 -0.60 18.11 -21.27
N ALA A 84 -0.68 19.28 -20.64
CA ALA A 84 -0.97 19.40 -19.22
C ALA A 84 -2.35 18.85 -18.86
N ALA A 85 -3.37 19.03 -19.70
CA ALA A 85 -4.67 18.41 -19.54
C ALA A 85 -4.59 16.88 -19.63
N CYS A 86 -3.89 16.32 -20.61
CA CYS A 86 -3.68 14.87 -20.73
C CYS A 86 -3.01 14.27 -19.48
N ILE A 87 -1.99 14.96 -18.92
CA ILE A 87 -1.33 14.54 -17.69
C ILE A 87 -2.33 14.51 -16.52
N ARG A 88 -3.09 15.57 -16.33
CA ARG A 88 -4.07 15.67 -15.25
C ARG A 88 -5.12 14.58 -15.35
N ASP A 89 -5.69 14.41 -16.54
CA ASP A 89 -6.80 13.48 -16.78
C ASP A 89 -6.31 12.03 -16.71
N GLY A 90 -5.14 11.71 -17.25
CA GLY A 90 -4.51 10.40 -17.14
C GLY A 90 -4.21 10.03 -15.68
N ARG A 91 -3.66 10.94 -14.90
CA ARG A 91 -3.42 10.72 -13.45
C ARG A 91 -4.72 10.52 -12.66
N ALA A 92 -5.76 11.30 -12.98
CA ALA A 92 -7.07 11.18 -12.35
C ALA A 92 -7.69 9.80 -12.65
N GLU A 93 -7.59 9.32 -13.89
CA GLU A 93 -8.11 8.02 -14.29
C GLU A 93 -7.37 6.86 -13.59
N VAL A 94 -6.03 6.88 -13.53
CA VAL A 94 -5.25 5.89 -12.78
C VAL A 94 -5.67 5.87 -11.31
N ARG A 95 -5.77 7.05 -10.69
CA ARG A 95 -6.21 7.16 -9.29
C ARG A 95 -7.61 6.60 -9.07
N ARG A 96 -8.55 6.87 -9.97
CA ARG A 96 -9.92 6.35 -9.92
C ARG A 96 -9.93 4.83 -10.00
N LYS A 97 -9.19 4.24 -10.94
CA LYS A 97 -9.05 2.79 -11.09
C LYS A 97 -8.39 2.16 -9.86
N SER A 98 -7.32 2.74 -9.36
CA SER A 98 -6.62 2.26 -8.17
C SER A 98 -7.54 2.25 -6.94
N VAL A 99 -8.30 3.31 -6.71
CA VAL A 99 -9.26 3.37 -5.60
C VAL A 99 -10.36 2.30 -5.76
N ALA A 100 -10.89 2.10 -6.96
CA ALA A 100 -11.90 1.08 -7.22
C ALA A 100 -11.37 -0.33 -6.95
N LYS A 101 -10.18 -0.65 -7.46
CA LYS A 101 -9.50 -1.94 -7.20
C LYS A 101 -9.25 -2.15 -5.70
N ALA A 102 -8.73 -1.14 -5.01
CA ALA A 102 -8.49 -1.20 -3.58
C ALA A 102 -9.76 -1.45 -2.76
N MET A 103 -10.91 -0.88 -3.16
CA MET A 103 -12.19 -1.15 -2.50
C MET A 103 -12.67 -2.59 -2.71
N ILE A 104 -12.44 -3.15 -3.89
CA ILE A 104 -12.76 -4.56 -4.18
C ILE A 104 -11.88 -5.47 -3.33
N SER A 105 -10.57 -5.23 -3.32
CA SER A 105 -9.60 -5.99 -2.53
C SER A 105 -9.91 -5.92 -1.03
N LEU A 106 -10.24 -4.74 -0.50
CA LEU A 106 -10.64 -4.59 0.90
C LEU A 106 -11.87 -5.42 1.24
N LYS A 107 -12.89 -5.42 0.39
CA LYS A 107 -14.09 -6.24 0.61
C LYS A 107 -13.77 -7.72 0.61
N ALA A 108 -12.94 -8.19 -0.33
CA ALA A 108 -12.52 -9.58 -0.41
C ALA A 108 -11.69 -9.98 0.84
N THR A 109 -10.76 -9.14 1.26
CA THR A 109 -9.94 -9.36 2.47
C THR A 109 -10.82 -9.46 3.72
N ILE A 110 -11.76 -8.53 3.91
CA ILE A 110 -12.67 -8.55 5.06
C ILE A 110 -13.55 -9.82 5.06
N ALA A 111 -14.03 -10.26 3.90
CA ALA A 111 -14.88 -11.45 3.80
C ALA A 111 -14.16 -12.75 4.18
N GLY A 112 -12.83 -12.82 3.95
CA GLY A 112 -12.00 -13.99 4.29
C GLY A 112 -11.31 -13.92 5.65
N THR A 113 -11.56 -12.89 6.45
CA THR A 113 -10.79 -12.60 7.66
C THR A 113 -11.65 -12.77 8.92
N PRO A 114 -11.11 -13.35 10.02
CA PRO A 114 -11.81 -13.46 11.30
C PRO A 114 -12.34 -12.11 11.81
N GLU A 115 -13.48 -12.12 12.52
CA GLU A 115 -14.14 -10.90 13.03
C GLU A 115 -13.22 -10.03 13.91
N VAL A 116 -12.33 -10.64 14.68
CA VAL A 116 -11.35 -9.93 15.52
C VAL A 116 -10.43 -9.07 14.65
N VAL A 117 -9.83 -9.66 13.60
CA VAL A 117 -8.93 -8.96 12.67
C VAL A 117 -9.69 -7.92 11.85
N THR A 118 -10.92 -8.21 11.44
CA THR A 118 -11.79 -7.24 10.76
C THR A 118 -12.03 -6.01 11.63
N ARG A 119 -12.28 -6.19 12.92
CA ARG A 119 -12.48 -5.09 13.88
C ARG A 119 -11.22 -4.24 14.03
N GLN A 120 -10.06 -4.87 14.02
CA GLN A 120 -8.77 -4.20 14.10
C GLN A 120 -8.44 -3.43 12.82
N LEU A 121 -8.69 -4.00 11.65
CA LEU A 121 -8.58 -3.29 10.38
C LEU A 121 -9.46 -2.03 10.37
N ARG A 122 -10.70 -2.12 10.84
CA ARG A 122 -11.59 -0.96 10.96
C ARG A 122 -11.04 0.11 11.92
N ARG A 123 -10.40 -0.27 13.03
CA ARG A 123 -9.68 0.66 13.91
C ARG A 123 -8.48 1.30 13.23
N ALA A 124 -7.67 0.51 12.53
CA ALA A 124 -6.52 0.99 11.77
C ALA A 124 -6.91 1.98 10.67
N MET A 125 -8.06 1.79 10.04
CA MET A 125 -8.61 2.73 9.05
C MET A 125 -8.98 4.08 9.69
N LYS A 126 -9.44 4.10 10.93
CA LYS A 126 -9.75 5.34 11.67
C LYS A 126 -8.48 6.06 12.12
N ASN A 127 -7.48 5.32 12.59
CA ASN A 127 -6.22 5.85 13.16
C ASN A 127 -5.08 5.90 12.14
N ARG A 128 -5.36 6.34 10.93
CA ARG A 128 -4.41 6.36 9.82
C ARG A 128 -3.40 7.52 9.85
N ALA A 129 -3.62 8.51 10.70
CA ALA A 129 -2.91 9.80 10.65
C ALA A 129 -1.38 9.64 10.81
N TRP A 130 -0.92 8.72 11.66
CA TRP A 130 0.50 8.55 11.95
C TRP A 130 1.33 8.09 10.72
N LEU A 131 0.74 7.28 9.81
CA LEU A 131 1.41 6.88 8.57
C LEU A 131 1.49 8.00 7.52
N THR A 132 0.72 9.06 7.71
CA THR A 132 0.69 10.22 6.83
C THR A 132 1.43 11.43 7.41
N VAL A 133 1.94 11.32 8.65
CA VAL A 133 2.76 12.35 9.27
C VAL A 133 4.09 12.44 8.52
N LYS A 134 4.43 13.64 8.10
CA LYS A 134 5.75 13.90 7.52
C LYS A 134 6.79 13.80 8.63
N LEU A 135 7.68 12.83 8.51
CA LEU A 135 8.80 12.67 9.42
C LEU A 135 9.72 13.89 9.31
N SER A 136 10.09 14.47 10.44
CA SER A 136 10.93 15.67 10.47
C SER A 136 11.67 15.75 11.81
N THR A 137 13.00 15.83 11.75
CA THR A 137 13.89 16.12 12.88
C THR A 137 13.49 17.40 13.59
N VAL A 138 13.14 18.43 12.82
CA VAL A 138 12.79 19.75 13.35
C VAL A 138 11.52 19.71 14.22
N ASN A 139 10.58 18.85 13.87
CA ASN A 139 9.28 18.73 14.57
C ASN A 139 9.28 17.59 15.60
N GLY A 140 10.38 16.87 15.80
CA GLY A 140 10.44 15.73 16.72
C GLY A 140 9.51 14.57 16.32
N THR A 141 9.16 14.47 15.03
CA THR A 141 8.30 13.39 14.51
C THR A 141 9.10 12.29 13.81
N GLU A 142 10.37 12.16 14.13
CA GLU A 142 11.20 11.05 13.68
C GLU A 142 10.81 9.77 14.41
N LEU A 143 10.71 8.71 13.67
CA LEU A 143 10.59 7.36 14.21
C LEU A 143 11.85 6.58 13.84
N GLY A 144 12.47 5.96 14.82
CA GLY A 144 13.51 4.96 14.58
C GLY A 144 12.93 3.76 13.83
N ALA A 145 13.79 2.98 13.17
CA ALA A 145 13.35 1.80 12.43
C ALA A 145 12.58 0.80 13.32
N GLN A 146 12.99 0.67 14.59
CA GLN A 146 12.30 -0.18 15.56
C GLN A 146 10.93 0.37 15.93
N GLU A 147 10.84 1.67 16.28
CA GLU A 147 9.57 2.32 16.61
C GLU A 147 8.56 2.24 15.46
N TRP A 148 9.05 2.38 14.24
CA TRP A 148 8.21 2.24 13.05
C TRP A 148 7.68 0.82 12.90
N ARG A 149 8.53 -0.20 13.13
CA ARG A 149 8.11 -1.61 13.14
C ARG A 149 7.09 -1.89 14.23
N ASP A 150 7.34 -1.45 15.45
CA ASP A 150 6.43 -1.64 16.59
C ASP A 150 5.06 -1.01 16.30
N ALA A 151 5.05 0.19 15.74
CA ALA A 151 3.82 0.84 15.32
C ALA A 151 3.09 0.06 14.20
N ALA A 152 3.83 -0.55 13.26
CA ALA A 152 3.26 -1.42 12.23
C ALA A 152 2.72 -2.72 12.83
N PHE A 153 3.42 -3.36 13.76
CA PHE A 153 2.94 -4.52 14.49
C PHE A 153 1.64 -4.24 15.23
N LEU A 154 1.59 -3.16 16.01
CA LEU A 154 0.37 -2.75 16.72
C LEU A 154 -0.79 -2.46 15.76
N ARG A 155 -0.51 -1.95 14.57
CA ARG A 155 -1.52 -1.70 13.54
C ARG A 155 -2.16 -2.99 13.04
N TYR A 156 -1.34 -4.02 12.83
CA TYR A 156 -1.79 -5.31 12.27
C TYR A 156 -2.04 -6.38 13.34
N VAL A 157 -1.87 -6.00 14.64
CA VAL A 157 -2.05 -6.90 15.78
C VAL A 157 -1.15 -8.13 15.71
N ILE A 158 0.06 -7.89 15.28
CA ILE A 158 1.13 -8.86 15.39
C ILE A 158 1.83 -8.53 16.69
N ASP A 159 1.95 -9.49 17.61
CA ASP A 159 2.71 -9.29 18.83
C ASP A 159 4.18 -9.06 18.48
N PRO A 160 4.79 -7.94 18.90
CA PRO A 160 6.21 -7.74 18.69
C PRO A 160 7.00 -8.90 19.30
N PRO A 161 8.03 -9.42 18.62
CA PRO A 161 8.76 -10.61 19.05
C PRO A 161 9.42 -10.44 20.43
N ASP A 162 9.65 -9.22 20.88
CA ASP A 162 10.32 -8.89 22.14
C ASP A 162 9.38 -8.43 23.27
N LEU A 163 8.06 -8.50 23.07
CA LEU A 163 7.14 -8.24 24.19
C LEU A 163 7.30 -9.37 25.22
N PRO A 164 7.81 -9.05 26.43
CA PRO A 164 7.88 -10.07 27.47
C PRO A 164 6.47 -10.61 27.72
N ASN A 165 6.33 -11.93 27.72
CA ASN A 165 5.08 -12.67 27.97
C ASN A 165 4.44 -12.40 29.36
N ASN A 166 4.69 -11.25 29.96
CA ASN A 166 4.35 -10.87 31.32
C ASN A 166 3.14 -9.95 31.46
N VAL A 167 2.26 -9.92 30.47
CA VAL A 167 0.90 -9.43 30.75
C VAL A 167 0.01 -10.66 30.99
N THR A 168 0.38 -11.47 31.98
CA THR A 168 -0.60 -12.30 32.67
C THR A 168 -1.68 -11.38 33.19
N ALA A 169 -2.89 -11.55 32.66
CA ALA A 169 -4.08 -10.88 33.11
C ALA A 169 -4.09 -10.87 34.65
N ALA A 170 -4.02 -9.69 35.25
CA ALA A 170 -4.32 -9.56 36.66
C ALA A 170 -5.74 -10.06 36.84
N THR A 171 -5.87 -11.24 37.41
CA THR A 171 -7.15 -11.79 37.87
C THR A 171 -7.72 -10.77 38.85
N PRO A 172 -8.93 -10.21 38.63
CA PRO A 172 -9.54 -9.35 39.62
C PRO A 172 -9.77 -10.22 40.87
N GLY A 173 -9.04 -9.89 41.92
CA GLY A 173 -9.14 -10.55 43.22
C GLY A 173 -10.56 -10.44 43.76
N SER A 174 -10.96 -11.55 44.32
CA SER A 174 -12.18 -11.79 45.11
C SER A 174 -12.36 -10.76 46.23
#